data_594bd7dd9cd4e8508508b2fd20be6525
#
_entry.id   594bd7dd9cd4e8508508b2fd20be6525
#
_cell.length_a   1.000
_cell.length_b   1.000
_cell.length_c   1.000
_cell.angle_alpha   90.00
_cell.angle_beta   90.00
_cell.angle_gamma   90.00
#
_symmetry.space_group_name_H-M   'P 1'
#
loop_
_entity.id
_entity.type
_entity.pdbx_description
1 polymer ?
#
loop_
_entity_poly.entity_id
_entity_poly.type
_entity_poly.pdbx_seq_one_letter_code
_entity_poly.pdbx_strand_id
1 'polypeptide(L)' 'MKGSIRRRSKNSWELTLDLGKDADGKRQRIFVNVKGMRTDADRKLRELMASLDKG' A
#
# COMPACT_ATOMS: atom_id res chain seq x y z
N MET A 1 11.33 0.14 0.88
CA MET A 1 9.87 0.28 0.80
C MET A 1 9.21 -0.98 1.28
N LYS A 2 8.24 -0.83 2.14
CA LYS A 2 7.51 -1.97 2.68
C LYS A 2 6.02 -1.79 2.43
N GLY A 3 5.33 -2.90 2.18
CA GLY A 3 3.90 -2.86 1.99
C GLY A 3 3.23 -3.92 2.84
N SER A 4 2.01 -3.65 3.29
CA SER A 4 1.24 -4.63 4.04
C SER A 4 -0.22 -4.53 3.65
N ILE A 5 -0.93 -5.64 3.89
CA ILE A 5 -2.34 -5.73 3.60
C ILE A 5 -3.07 -6.09 4.88
N ARG A 6 -4.13 -5.35 5.19
CA ARG A 6 -4.93 -5.61 6.37
C ARG A 6 -6.39 -5.74 5.95
N ARG A 7 -7.06 -6.74 6.49
CA ARG A 7 -8.48 -6.92 6.24
C ARG A 7 -9.27 -6.02 7.16
N ARG A 8 -10.13 -5.19 6.59
CA ARG A 8 -10.97 -4.29 7.38
C ARG A 8 -12.39 -4.82 7.54
N SER A 9 -12.91 -5.42 6.49
CA SER A 9 -14.24 -6.02 6.54
C SER A 9 -14.31 -7.12 5.49
N LYS A 10 -15.51 -7.67 5.31
CA LYS A 10 -15.71 -8.82 4.44
C LYS A 10 -15.08 -8.66 3.06
N ASN A 11 -15.29 -7.50 2.46
CA ASN A 11 -14.81 -7.26 1.11
C ASN A 11 -13.96 -5.98 1.03
N SER A 12 -13.36 -5.60 2.14
CA SER A 12 -12.53 -4.40 2.18
C SER A 12 -11.17 -4.71 2.73
N TRP A 13 -10.15 -4.17 2.07
CA TRP A 13 -8.77 -4.35 2.46
C TRP A 13 -8.09 -3.01 2.54
N GLU A 14 -7.21 -2.85 3.49
CA GLU A 14 -6.41 -1.64 3.62
C GLU A 14 -4.97 -1.97 3.29
N LEU A 15 -4.43 -1.23 2.34
CA LEU A 15 -3.03 -1.36 1.95
C LEU A 15 -2.25 -0.24 2.62
N THR A 16 -1.12 -0.60 3.20
CA THR A 16 -0.21 0.38 3.80
C THR A 16 1.12 0.29 3.10
N LEU A 17 1.60 1.42 2.61
CA LEU A 17 2.90 1.50 1.97
C LEU A 17 3.80 2.43 2.77
N ASP A 18 4.96 1.92 3.15
CA ASP A 18 5.96 2.70 3.87
C ASP A 18 7.05 3.08 2.87
N LEU A 19 7.10 4.35 2.52
CA LEU A 19 8.06 4.86 1.54
C LEU A 19 9.41 5.23 2.15
N GLY A 20 9.51 5.10 3.45
CA GLY A 20 10.74 5.49 4.13
C GLY A 20 10.75 6.96 4.49
N LYS A 21 11.93 7.49 4.69
CA LYS A 21 12.09 8.89 5.07
C LYS A 21 12.31 9.76 3.84
N ASP A 22 11.70 10.94 3.85
CA ASP A 22 11.92 11.90 2.78
C ASP A 22 13.17 12.75 3.07
N ALA A 23 13.37 13.79 2.27
CA ALA A 23 14.54 14.65 2.41
C ALA A 23 14.57 15.38 3.77
N ASP A 24 13.40 15.59 4.36
CA ASP A 24 13.29 16.25 5.66
C ASP A 24 13.39 15.28 6.83
N GLY A 25 13.57 14.00 6.53
CA GLY A 25 13.65 12.98 7.55
C GLY A 25 12.32 12.51 8.09
N LYS A 26 11.23 12.91 7.46
CA LYS A 26 9.90 12.49 7.87
C LYS A 26 9.51 11.20 7.17
N ARG A 27 8.88 10.31 7.91
CA ARG A 27 8.40 9.06 7.35
C ARG A 27 7.18 9.29 6.47
N GLN A 28 7.22 8.70 5.29
CA GLN A 28 6.12 8.78 4.34
C GLN A 28 5.37 7.48 4.32
N ARG A 29 4.06 7.56 4.53
CA ARG A 29 3.19 6.38 4.47
C ARG A 29 1.97 6.71 3.62
N ILE A 30 1.55 5.72 2.85
CA ILE A 30 0.36 5.84 2.02
C ILE A 30 -0.63 4.76 2.44
N PHE A 31 -1.89 5.15 2.58
CA PHE A 31 -2.97 4.23 2.90
C PHE A 31 -3.95 4.19 1.75
N VAL A 32 -4.27 2.98 1.30
CA VAL A 32 -5.19 2.80 0.18
C VAL A 32 -6.22 1.75 0.57
N ASN A 33 -7.48 2.04 0.29
CA ASN A 33 -8.56 1.09 0.51
C ASN A 33 -8.92 0.41 -0.78
N VAL A 34 -9.04 -0.92 -0.73
CA VAL A 34 -9.41 -1.71 -1.90
C VAL A 34 -10.63 -2.55 -1.53
N LYS A 35 -11.62 -2.52 -2.39
CA LYS A 35 -12.80 -3.35 -2.22
C LYS A 35 -12.70 -4.55 -3.15
N GLY A 36 -13.09 -5.72 -2.62
CA GLY A 36 -13.07 -6.94 -3.39
C GLY A 36 -12.37 -8.07 -2.64
N MET A 37 -11.72 -8.94 -3.38
CA MET A 37 -11.01 -10.07 -2.82
C MET A 37 -9.58 -9.70 -2.46
N ARG A 38 -8.96 -10.56 -1.65
CA ARG A 38 -7.56 -10.35 -1.28
C ARG A 38 -6.67 -10.29 -2.52
N THR A 39 -7.02 -11.03 -3.55
CA THR A 39 -6.26 -11.03 -4.80
C THR A 39 -6.22 -9.63 -5.41
N ASP A 40 -7.36 -8.94 -5.34
CA ASP A 40 -7.44 -7.57 -5.85
C ASP A 40 -6.56 -6.63 -5.04
N ALA A 41 -6.57 -6.80 -3.72
CA ALA A 41 -5.74 -5.99 -2.85
C ALA A 41 -4.26 -6.25 -3.12
N ASP A 42 -3.89 -7.50 -3.28
CA ASP A 42 -2.51 -7.87 -3.56
C ASP A 42 -2.03 -7.30 -4.89
N ARG A 43 -2.89 -7.37 -5.89
CA ARG A 43 -2.57 -6.81 -7.21
C ARG A 43 -2.38 -5.30 -7.12
N LYS A 44 -3.27 -4.62 -6.40
CA LYS A 44 -3.18 -3.18 -6.24
C LYS A 44 -1.91 -2.79 -5.50
N LEU A 45 -1.56 -3.57 -4.49
CA LEU A 45 -0.34 -3.31 -3.72
C LEU A 45 0.89 -3.41 -4.63
N ARG A 46 0.94 -4.42 -5.47
CA ARG A 46 2.06 -4.60 -6.40
C ARG A 46 2.14 -3.46 -7.39
N GLU A 47 1.00 -3.03 -7.90
CA GLU A 47 0.96 -1.90 -8.83
C GLU A 47 1.50 -0.64 -8.18
N LEU A 48 1.07 -0.36 -6.96
CA LEU A 48 1.51 0.82 -6.24
C LEU A 48 3.00 0.75 -5.94
N MET A 49 3.49 -0.40 -5.52
CA MET A 49 4.90 -0.56 -5.23
C MET A 49 5.74 -0.38 -6.48
N ALA A 50 5.32 -0.93 -7.60
CA ALA A 50 6.03 -0.79 -8.85
C ALA A 50 6.03 0.66 -9.33
N SER A 51 4.91 1.35 -9.16
CA SER A 51 4.79 2.74 -9.57
C SER A 51 5.68 3.65 -8.73
N LEU A 52 5.75 3.39 -7.43
CA LEU A 52 6.55 4.21 -6.53
C LEU A 52 8.04 3.91 -6.62
N ASP A 53 8.36 2.68 -6.97
CA ASP A 53 9.75 2.25 -7.10
C ASP A 53 10.43 2.87 -8.31
N LYS A 54 9.63 3.38 -9.22
CA LYS A 54 10.14 4.00 -10.44
C LYS A 54 10.64 5.42 -10.23
N GLY A 55 10.34 5.97 -9.10
CA GLY A 55 10.75 7.32 -8.76
C GLY A 55 12.25 7.44 -8.58
#